data_8d06f9984ac245b4e105ebbd0904a991
#
_entry.id   8d06f9984ac245b4e105ebbd0904a991
#
_cell.length_a   1.000
_cell.length_b   1.000
_cell.length_c   1.000
_cell.angle_alpha   90.00
_cell.angle_beta   90.00
_cell.angle_gamma   90.00
#
_symmetry.space_group_name_H-M   'P 1'
#
loop_
_entity.id
_entity.type
_entity.pdbx_description
1 polymer ?
#
loop_
_entity_poly.entity_id
_entity_poly.type
_entity_poly.pdbx_seq_one_letter_code
_entity_poly.pdbx_strand_id
1 'polypeptide(L)'
;MRRSIRAIAAALTVALILPAVVLSAWPVADRHSYISQAFKTGHRADDIAAPGGTEVVPIKAGRVVFAGWKRNCGGYQVWVAHGNGLYSAYYHLRSESVSKGQNVKRSQTRLGRVGHSGCAKGTHVHLEVWRGFPWGSKSYRVDPWKYINSGTWLPYRYR
;
A
#
# COMPACT_ATOMS: atom_id res chain seq x y z
N MET A 1 11.46 63.97 -34.04
CA MET A 1 10.74 63.05 -33.09
C MET A 1 11.09 61.60 -33.38
N ARG A 2 11.99 60.99 -32.59
CA ARG A 2 12.34 59.54 -32.71
C ARG A 2 11.54 58.73 -31.73
N ARG A 3 10.64 57.85 -32.18
CA ARG A 3 9.90 56.93 -31.37
C ARG A 3 10.73 55.68 -31.11
N SER A 4 11.15 55.46 -29.86
CA SER A 4 11.81 54.24 -29.41
C SER A 4 10.79 53.12 -29.27
N ILE A 5 10.93 52.07 -30.08
CA ILE A 5 10.15 50.84 -29.95
C ILE A 5 10.87 49.97 -28.90
N ARG A 6 10.28 49.83 -27.71
CA ARG A 6 10.76 48.88 -26.71
C ARG A 6 10.22 47.49 -27.05
N ALA A 7 11.09 46.58 -27.44
CA ALA A 7 10.76 45.19 -27.61
C ALA A 7 10.58 44.53 -26.23
N ILE A 8 9.41 44.03 -25.95
CA ILE A 8 9.13 43.22 -24.76
C ILE A 8 9.48 41.79 -25.15
N ALA A 9 10.59 41.27 -24.64
CA ALA A 9 10.93 39.85 -24.74
C ALA A 9 10.06 39.05 -23.76
N ALA A 10 9.12 38.30 -24.29
CA ALA A 10 8.34 37.34 -23.49
C ALA A 10 9.20 36.09 -23.24
N ALA A 11 9.65 35.90 -22.01
CA ALA A 11 10.33 34.66 -21.60
C ALA A 11 9.30 33.52 -21.50
N LEU A 12 9.36 32.57 -22.43
CA LEU A 12 8.60 31.33 -22.35
C LEU A 12 9.25 30.43 -21.28
N THR A 13 8.67 30.38 -20.09
CA THR A 13 9.01 29.37 -19.08
C THR A 13 8.39 28.04 -19.47
N VAL A 14 9.20 27.15 -20.05
CA VAL A 14 8.81 25.74 -20.27
C VAL A 14 8.88 25.06 -18.93
N ALA A 15 7.71 24.83 -18.31
CA ALA A 15 7.59 24.00 -17.12
C ALA A 15 7.89 22.54 -17.51
N LEU A 16 9.04 22.02 -17.12
CA LEU A 16 9.41 20.63 -17.29
C LEU A 16 8.53 19.80 -16.35
N ILE A 17 7.42 19.23 -16.86
CA ILE A 17 6.59 18.28 -16.12
C ILE A 17 7.37 16.96 -16.10
N LEU A 18 8.18 16.76 -15.05
CA LEU A 18 8.77 15.46 -14.80
C LEU A 18 7.62 14.47 -14.44
N PRO A 19 7.57 13.31 -15.09
CA PRO A 19 6.58 12.30 -14.72
C PRO A 19 6.82 11.94 -13.25
N ALA A 20 5.77 12.06 -12.42
CA ALA A 20 5.82 11.62 -11.04
C ALA A 20 6.09 10.11 -11.06
N VAL A 21 7.29 9.71 -10.70
CA VAL A 21 7.64 8.30 -10.52
C VAL A 21 6.76 7.79 -9.38
N VAL A 22 5.74 7.03 -9.75
CA VAL A 22 4.87 6.37 -8.78
C VAL A 22 5.64 5.19 -8.22
N LEU A 23 6.48 5.45 -7.22
CA LEU A 23 7.15 4.40 -6.46
C LEU A 23 6.06 3.64 -5.69
N SER A 24 5.82 2.38 -6.02
CA SER A 24 5.02 1.53 -5.15
C SER A 24 5.80 1.28 -3.87
N ALA A 25 5.09 1.15 -2.76
CA ALA A 25 5.74 0.99 -1.48
C ALA A 25 5.66 -0.46 -1.02
N TRP A 26 6.79 -1.01 -0.61
CA TRP A 26 6.81 -2.22 0.18
C TRP A 26 6.09 -1.96 1.51
N PRO A 27 5.13 -2.82 1.92
CA PRO A 27 4.22 -2.48 3.02
C PRO A 27 4.79 -2.77 4.41
N VAL A 28 5.99 -3.33 4.52
CA VAL A 28 6.63 -3.71 5.80
C VAL A 28 7.96 -3.00 5.94
N ALA A 29 8.17 -2.26 7.02
CA ALA A 29 9.38 -1.46 7.26
C ALA A 29 10.55 -2.31 7.78
N ASP A 30 10.88 -3.39 7.07
CA ASP A 30 12.02 -4.26 7.35
C ASP A 30 12.66 -4.75 6.05
N ARG A 31 13.95 -4.46 5.88
CA ARG A 31 14.75 -4.86 4.70
C ARG A 31 14.93 -6.37 4.53
N HIS A 32 14.75 -7.14 5.59
CA HIS A 32 14.86 -8.60 5.56
C HIS A 32 13.50 -9.30 5.39
N SER A 33 12.41 -8.52 5.34
CA SER A 33 11.10 -9.08 5.05
C SER A 33 11.04 -9.63 3.63
N TYR A 34 10.28 -10.69 3.41
CA TYR A 34 10.19 -11.37 2.12
C TYR A 34 8.79 -11.96 1.91
N ILE A 35 8.43 -12.26 0.66
CA ILE A 35 7.19 -12.98 0.37
C ILE A 35 7.39 -14.45 0.68
N SER A 36 6.78 -14.91 1.77
CA SER A 36 6.77 -16.34 2.17
C SER A 36 5.75 -17.15 1.39
N GLN A 37 4.65 -16.53 0.95
CA GLN A 37 3.65 -17.13 0.07
C GLN A 37 3.10 -16.09 -0.90
N ALA A 38 3.30 -16.32 -2.20
CA ALA A 38 2.84 -15.41 -3.25
C ALA A 38 1.38 -15.66 -3.66
N PHE A 39 0.79 -14.67 -4.33
CA PHE A 39 -0.52 -14.76 -4.95
C PHE A 39 -0.62 -15.93 -5.93
N LYS A 40 -1.61 -16.80 -5.75
CA LYS A 40 -1.89 -17.97 -6.60
C LYS A 40 -3.34 -18.45 -6.44
N THR A 41 -3.72 -19.46 -7.20
CA THR A 41 -4.99 -20.17 -6.97
C THR A 41 -4.98 -20.79 -5.56
N GLY A 42 -6.05 -20.57 -4.80
CA GLY A 42 -6.15 -20.99 -3.39
C GLY A 42 -5.53 -20.02 -2.38
N HIS A 43 -4.65 -19.08 -2.83
CA HIS A 43 -4.10 -18.03 -1.98
C HIS A 43 -4.09 -16.70 -2.73
N ARG A 44 -5.14 -15.92 -2.57
CA ARG A 44 -5.36 -14.66 -3.32
C ARG A 44 -4.77 -13.45 -2.60
N ALA A 45 -3.51 -13.54 -2.15
CA ALA A 45 -2.77 -12.55 -1.39
C ALA A 45 -1.26 -12.76 -1.54
N ASP A 46 -0.46 -11.82 -1.08
CA ASP A 46 0.95 -12.04 -0.75
C ASP A 46 1.12 -12.08 0.77
N ASP A 47 1.69 -13.17 1.31
CA ASP A 47 2.11 -13.24 2.70
C ASP A 47 3.55 -12.73 2.83
N ILE A 48 3.74 -11.67 3.62
CA ILE A 48 5.01 -11.01 3.81
C ILE A 48 5.52 -11.30 5.21
N ALA A 49 6.49 -12.21 5.30
CA ALA A 49 7.12 -12.59 6.55
C ALA A 49 8.04 -11.47 7.06
N ALA A 50 7.93 -11.14 8.34
CA ALA A 50 8.76 -10.17 9.04
C ALA A 50 8.70 -10.40 10.55
N PRO A 51 9.65 -9.87 11.34
CA PRO A 51 9.60 -9.91 12.80
C PRO A 51 8.32 -9.26 13.35
N GLY A 52 7.74 -9.88 14.38
CA GLY A 52 6.57 -9.32 15.06
C GLY A 52 6.85 -7.94 15.64
N GLY A 53 5.89 -7.00 15.44
CA GLY A 53 6.06 -5.61 15.88
C GLY A 53 6.68 -4.68 14.83
N THR A 54 7.18 -5.19 13.70
CA THR A 54 7.62 -4.37 12.56
C THR A 54 6.48 -3.48 12.06
N GLU A 55 6.80 -2.26 11.65
CA GLU A 55 5.77 -1.32 11.16
C GLU A 55 5.20 -1.74 9.81
N VAL A 56 3.88 -1.60 9.69
CA VAL A 56 3.14 -1.82 8.44
C VAL A 56 2.68 -0.46 7.91
N VAL A 57 2.95 -0.20 6.63
CA VAL A 57 2.64 1.06 5.94
C VAL A 57 1.79 0.82 4.70
N PRO A 58 0.99 1.80 4.24
CA PRO A 58 0.15 1.61 3.06
C PRO A 58 0.98 1.58 1.77
N ILE A 59 0.63 0.67 0.86
CA ILE A 59 1.23 0.55 -0.48
C ILE A 59 0.94 1.78 -1.38
N LYS A 60 -0.10 2.53 -1.05
CA LYS A 60 -0.52 3.75 -1.76
C LYS A 60 -1.24 4.67 -0.79
N ALA A 61 -1.20 5.99 -1.02
CA ALA A 61 -1.99 6.96 -0.28
C ALA A 61 -3.50 6.66 -0.43
N GLY A 62 -4.29 6.99 0.58
CA GLY A 62 -5.71 6.72 0.56
C GLY A 62 -6.41 7.07 1.86
N ARG A 63 -7.62 6.51 2.04
CA ARG A 63 -8.44 6.68 3.24
C ARG A 63 -8.75 5.32 3.87
N VAL A 64 -8.58 5.21 5.17
CA VAL A 64 -8.93 3.99 5.93
C VAL A 64 -10.45 3.79 5.90
N VAL A 65 -10.88 2.63 5.41
CA VAL A 65 -12.29 2.24 5.36
C VAL A 65 -12.66 1.22 6.44
N PHE A 66 -11.67 0.54 6.98
CA PHE A 66 -11.79 -0.37 8.12
C PHE A 66 -10.48 -0.42 8.92
N ALA A 67 -10.58 -0.41 10.24
CA ALA A 67 -9.49 -0.71 11.17
C ALA A 67 -10.08 -1.39 12.41
N GLY A 68 -9.53 -2.52 12.83
CA GLY A 68 -9.98 -3.27 14.00
C GLY A 68 -9.95 -4.79 13.81
N TRP A 69 -10.57 -5.50 14.73
CA TRP A 69 -10.67 -6.96 14.73
C TRP A 69 -11.87 -7.46 13.91
N LYS A 70 -11.66 -8.55 13.13
CA LYS A 70 -12.74 -9.31 12.49
C LYS A 70 -12.57 -10.83 12.71
N ARG A 71 -13.69 -11.53 12.89
CA ARG A 71 -13.74 -12.99 13.10
C ARG A 71 -13.71 -13.79 11.77
N ASN A 72 -13.17 -13.23 10.71
CA ASN A 72 -13.04 -13.87 9.39
C ASN A 72 -11.65 -14.48 9.16
N CYS A 73 -11.02 -15.02 10.20
CA CYS A 73 -9.62 -15.47 10.23
C CYS A 73 -8.58 -14.35 10.13
N GLY A 74 -8.91 -13.15 9.68
CA GLY A 74 -7.95 -12.07 9.47
C GLY A 74 -7.40 -11.39 10.73
N GLY A 75 -8.05 -11.59 11.90
CA GLY A 75 -7.64 -10.98 13.15
C GLY A 75 -7.74 -9.44 13.12
N TYR A 76 -6.73 -8.74 13.64
CA TYR A 76 -6.59 -7.29 13.49
C TYR A 76 -6.26 -6.95 12.04
N GLN A 77 -7.00 -6.00 11.47
CA GLN A 77 -6.93 -5.66 10.05
C GLN A 77 -7.06 -4.16 9.84
N VAL A 78 -6.43 -3.66 8.76
CA VAL A 78 -6.63 -2.31 8.24
C VAL A 78 -6.90 -2.40 6.74
N TRP A 79 -7.97 -1.73 6.27
CA TRP A 79 -8.33 -1.64 4.86
C TRP A 79 -8.28 -0.20 4.40
N VAL A 80 -7.63 0.06 3.26
CA VAL A 80 -7.40 1.39 2.71
C VAL A 80 -7.99 1.49 1.31
N ALA A 81 -8.82 2.51 1.07
CA ALA A 81 -9.32 2.90 -0.24
C ALA A 81 -8.34 3.85 -0.92
N HIS A 82 -7.93 3.55 -2.16
CA HIS A 82 -6.94 4.31 -2.93
C HIS A 82 -7.54 5.11 -4.09
N GLY A 83 -8.86 5.17 -4.19
CA GLY A 83 -9.58 5.73 -5.34
C GLY A 83 -9.77 4.73 -6.49
N ASN A 84 -10.63 5.06 -7.43
CA ASN A 84 -10.92 4.28 -8.65
C ASN A 84 -11.22 2.79 -8.38
N GLY A 85 -11.91 2.49 -7.28
CA GLY A 85 -12.28 1.12 -6.90
C GLY A 85 -11.11 0.24 -6.46
N LEU A 86 -9.93 0.82 -6.19
CA LEU A 86 -8.76 0.08 -5.71
C LEU A 86 -8.69 0.15 -4.19
N TYR A 87 -8.47 -1.01 -3.55
CA TYR A 87 -8.29 -1.14 -2.10
C TYR A 87 -7.11 -2.04 -1.79
N SER A 88 -6.49 -1.81 -0.63
CA SER A 88 -5.57 -2.77 0.00
C SER A 88 -6.06 -3.16 1.38
N ALA A 89 -5.84 -4.40 1.77
CA ALA A 89 -6.22 -4.94 3.06
C ALA A 89 -5.04 -5.68 3.69
N TYR A 90 -4.74 -5.33 4.92
CA TYR A 90 -3.60 -5.82 5.71
C TYR A 90 -4.15 -6.61 6.87
N TYR A 91 -3.81 -7.88 6.98
CA TYR A 91 -4.34 -8.81 7.96
C TYR A 91 -3.26 -9.33 8.90
N HIS A 92 -3.68 -10.02 9.94
CA HIS A 92 -2.86 -10.66 10.96
C HIS A 92 -2.00 -9.68 11.77
N LEU A 93 -2.40 -8.40 11.81
CA LEU A 93 -1.68 -7.37 12.56
C LEU A 93 -1.69 -7.70 14.06
N ARG A 94 -0.65 -7.27 14.77
CA ARG A 94 -0.60 -7.28 16.23
C ARG A 94 -1.52 -6.20 16.82
N SER A 95 -1.59 -5.05 16.14
CA SER A 95 -2.41 -3.90 16.50
C SER A 95 -2.56 -2.98 15.29
N GLU A 96 -3.63 -2.23 15.24
CA GLU A 96 -3.81 -1.08 14.35
C GLU A 96 -3.29 0.20 15.00
N SER A 97 -2.87 1.17 14.18
CA SER A 97 -2.40 2.50 14.59
C SER A 97 -3.20 3.64 13.93
N VAL A 98 -4.27 3.29 13.24
CA VAL A 98 -5.14 4.22 12.50
C VAL A 98 -6.60 3.91 12.78
N SER A 99 -7.48 4.88 12.51
CA SER A 99 -8.93 4.75 12.65
C SER A 99 -9.64 4.86 11.30
N LYS A 100 -10.85 4.27 11.19
CA LYS A 100 -11.72 4.44 10.03
C LYS A 100 -11.95 5.93 9.75
N GLY A 101 -11.82 6.33 8.48
CA GLY A 101 -11.96 7.70 8.01
C GLY A 101 -10.65 8.48 7.95
N GLN A 102 -9.57 8.01 8.57
CA GLN A 102 -8.27 8.66 8.54
C GLN A 102 -7.65 8.61 7.14
N ASN A 103 -7.06 9.74 6.70
CA ASN A 103 -6.23 9.78 5.49
C ASN A 103 -4.84 9.25 5.80
N VAL A 104 -4.29 8.45 4.89
CA VAL A 104 -2.96 7.85 5.03
C VAL A 104 -2.08 8.17 3.83
N LYS A 105 -0.80 8.40 4.10
CA LYS A 105 0.23 8.67 3.10
C LYS A 105 1.06 7.41 2.88
N ARG A 106 1.29 7.06 1.59
CA ARG A 106 2.13 5.91 1.19
C ARG A 106 3.47 5.92 1.91
N SER A 107 3.92 4.77 2.41
CA SER A 107 5.22 4.57 3.07
C SER A 107 5.53 5.48 4.28
N GLN A 108 4.58 6.29 4.73
CA GLN A 108 4.79 7.26 5.80
C GLN A 108 3.86 7.06 7.00
N THR A 109 2.61 6.66 6.74
CA THR A 109 1.65 6.46 7.83
C THR A 109 1.74 5.03 8.33
N ARG A 110 2.06 4.84 9.60
CA ARG A 110 1.98 3.52 10.22
C ARG A 110 0.52 3.09 10.32
N LEU A 111 0.14 2.02 9.62
CA LEU A 111 -1.18 1.40 9.69
C LEU A 111 -1.33 0.53 10.96
N GLY A 112 -0.25 -0.12 11.35
CA GLY A 112 -0.21 -1.06 12.45
C GLY A 112 1.15 -1.72 12.57
N ARG A 113 1.18 -2.87 13.24
CA ARG A 113 2.41 -3.65 13.42
C ARG A 113 2.18 -5.09 12.98
N VAL A 114 3.21 -5.69 12.36
CA VAL A 114 3.22 -7.12 12.01
C VAL A 114 2.90 -7.96 13.22
N GLY A 115 2.02 -8.93 13.05
CA GLY A 115 1.60 -9.82 14.12
C GLY A 115 1.37 -11.23 13.63
N HIS A 116 0.49 -11.92 14.37
CA HIS A 116 0.04 -13.26 14.01
C HIS A 116 -1.38 -13.49 14.56
N SER A 117 -2.20 -12.46 14.50
CA SER A 117 -3.59 -12.51 14.99
C SER A 117 -4.51 -13.27 14.03
N GLY A 118 -5.66 -13.70 14.53
CA GLY A 118 -6.60 -14.48 13.74
C GLY A 118 -6.12 -15.93 13.50
N CYS A 119 -6.19 -16.40 12.25
CA CYS A 119 -5.81 -17.78 11.88
C CYS A 119 -4.39 -17.87 11.27
N ALA A 120 -3.52 -16.92 11.52
CA ALA A 120 -2.15 -16.95 11.01
C ALA A 120 -1.38 -18.17 11.55
N LYS A 121 -0.53 -18.78 10.73
CA LYS A 121 0.36 -19.90 11.12
C LYS A 121 1.79 -19.46 11.42
N GLY A 122 2.04 -18.16 11.52
CA GLY A 122 3.34 -17.56 11.75
C GLY A 122 3.24 -16.05 11.68
N THR A 123 4.34 -15.37 11.95
CA THR A 123 4.39 -13.91 11.99
C THR A 123 4.56 -13.36 10.58
N HIS A 124 3.51 -12.73 10.04
CA HIS A 124 3.50 -12.14 8.70
C HIS A 124 2.38 -11.10 8.56
N VAL A 125 2.42 -10.36 7.47
CA VAL A 125 1.28 -9.59 6.96
C VAL A 125 0.70 -10.32 5.76
N HIS A 126 -0.57 -10.70 5.82
CA HIS A 126 -1.32 -11.17 4.66
C HIS A 126 -1.88 -9.94 3.95
N LEU A 127 -1.33 -9.63 2.77
CA LEU A 127 -1.69 -8.47 1.96
C LEU A 127 -2.61 -8.88 0.82
N GLU A 128 -3.82 -8.33 0.80
CA GLU A 128 -4.72 -8.43 -0.34
C GLU A 128 -4.85 -7.09 -1.06
N VAL A 129 -4.94 -7.13 -2.39
CA VAL A 129 -5.35 -5.98 -3.22
C VAL A 129 -6.66 -6.31 -3.92
N TRP A 130 -7.62 -5.39 -3.83
CA TRP A 130 -8.97 -5.58 -4.30
C TRP A 130 -9.38 -4.59 -5.37
N ARG A 131 -10.17 -5.05 -6.32
CA ARG A 131 -11.03 -4.23 -7.17
C ARG A 131 -12.46 -4.35 -6.64
N GLY A 132 -13.07 -3.19 -6.33
CA GLY A 132 -14.29 -3.11 -5.54
C GLY A 132 -14.04 -3.22 -4.03
N PHE A 133 -15.05 -2.86 -3.23
CA PHE A 133 -14.95 -2.87 -1.77
C PHE A 133 -14.61 -4.29 -1.26
N PRO A 134 -13.62 -4.47 -0.39
CA PRO A 134 -13.22 -5.80 0.09
C PRO A 134 -14.41 -6.59 0.61
N TRP A 135 -14.53 -7.86 0.15
CA TRP A 135 -15.62 -8.78 0.46
C TRP A 135 -17.02 -8.36 -0.08
N GLY A 136 -17.09 -7.36 -0.93
CA GLY A 136 -18.32 -6.99 -1.63
C GLY A 136 -18.67 -8.04 -2.72
N SER A 137 -19.95 -8.17 -3.05
CA SER A 137 -20.45 -9.19 -4.00
C SER A 137 -19.89 -9.10 -5.41
N LYS A 138 -19.47 -7.91 -5.84
CA LYS A 138 -18.86 -7.65 -7.16
C LYS A 138 -17.36 -7.34 -7.08
N SER A 139 -16.73 -7.57 -5.92
CA SER A 139 -15.30 -7.35 -5.73
C SER A 139 -14.48 -8.60 -6.02
N TYR A 140 -13.24 -8.41 -6.44
CA TYR A 140 -12.28 -9.49 -6.67
C TYR A 140 -10.87 -9.07 -6.28
N ARG A 141 -10.05 -10.06 -5.92
CA ARG A 141 -8.65 -9.86 -5.56
C ARG A 141 -7.76 -9.94 -6.79
N VAL A 142 -6.77 -9.06 -6.82
CA VAL A 142 -5.73 -9.01 -7.86
C VAL A 142 -4.36 -9.20 -7.22
N ASP A 143 -3.38 -9.63 -8.02
CA ASP A 143 -2.01 -9.89 -7.57
C ASP A 143 -1.40 -8.62 -6.94
N PRO A 144 -1.09 -8.63 -5.62
CA PRO A 144 -0.51 -7.49 -4.93
C PRO A 144 0.87 -7.09 -5.49
N TRP A 145 1.63 -8.04 -6.04
CA TRP A 145 2.94 -7.78 -6.62
C TRP A 145 2.95 -6.66 -7.65
N LYS A 146 1.86 -6.50 -8.41
CA LYS A 146 1.69 -5.41 -9.39
C LYS A 146 1.71 -4.01 -8.76
N TYR A 147 1.54 -3.92 -7.45
CA TYR A 147 1.44 -2.66 -6.70
C TYR A 147 2.59 -2.43 -5.74
N ILE A 148 3.38 -3.45 -5.40
CA ILE A 148 4.45 -3.39 -4.39
C ILE A 148 5.85 -3.58 -4.99
N ASN A 149 5.98 -4.00 -6.24
CA ASN A 149 7.26 -4.39 -6.85
C ASN A 149 8.05 -3.25 -7.49
N SER A 150 7.60 -2.01 -7.44
CA SER A 150 8.30 -0.88 -8.06
C SER A 150 9.04 -0.05 -7.00
N GLY A 151 10.35 -0.16 -6.99
CA GLY A 151 11.21 0.63 -6.12
C GLY A 151 12.62 0.06 -6.04
N THR A 152 13.57 0.89 -5.64
CA THR A 152 14.98 0.54 -5.50
C THR A 152 15.26 -0.48 -4.38
N TRP A 153 14.24 -0.91 -3.69
CA TRP A 153 14.32 -1.82 -2.57
C TRP A 153 13.32 -2.96 -2.74
N LEU A 154 13.78 -4.08 -3.33
CA LEU A 154 13.02 -5.31 -3.47
C LEU A 154 13.59 -6.34 -2.50
N PRO A 155 12.85 -6.70 -1.44
CA PRO A 155 13.18 -7.90 -0.70
C PRO A 155 13.01 -9.10 -1.62
N TYR A 156 13.85 -10.12 -1.44
CA TYR A 156 13.83 -11.33 -2.24
C TYR A 156 12.43 -11.95 -2.31
N ARG A 157 11.96 -12.19 -3.54
CA ARG A 157 10.65 -12.83 -3.77
C ARG A 157 10.68 -14.34 -3.45
N TYR A 158 11.89 -14.93 -3.39
CA TYR A 158 12.10 -16.36 -3.14
C TYR A 158 13.45 -16.58 -2.41
N ARG A 159 13.38 -17.13 -1.27
CA ARG A 159 14.38 -18.05 -0.74
C ARG A 159 13.75 -19.39 -0.49
#